data_2aaeb5d769d2523c3f5003f79a55b71e
#
_entry.id   2aaeb5d769d2523c3f5003f79a55b71e
#
_cell.length_a   1.000
_cell.length_b   1.000
_cell.length_c   1.000
_cell.angle_alpha   90.00
_cell.angle_beta   90.00
_cell.angle_gamma   90.00
#
_symmetry.space_group_name_H-M   'P 1'
#
loop_
_entity.id
_entity.type
_entity.pdbx_description
1 polymer ?
#
loop_
_entity_poly.entity_id
_entity_poly.type
_entity_poly.pdbx_seq_one_letter_code
_entity_poly.pdbx_strand_id
1 'polypeptide(L)'
;SDQLRLSLGASVNRSVGDQWVTRVDQDEAHYIFGRVSQRTAAITTRMDLAFSRDLTLEVYLRPYVSAATYDSFRRVADPLSREYEARFEDLDVTADEGGYIVDLDGSGETSFIANRNFNFKQFRSNVVLRWEYRPGSTLFAVWSQGREHFEQTGQFDFGDNLDTLFDEPADDVFMVKFNYWLNP
;
A
#
# COMPACT_ATOMS: atom_id res chain seq x y z
N SER A 1 31.90 -6.17 -14.01
CA SER A 1 32.29 -7.56 -13.71
C SER A 1 31.02 -8.39 -13.63
N ASP A 2 31.03 -9.59 -14.13
CA ASP A 2 29.86 -10.49 -14.13
C ASP A 2 29.50 -11.03 -12.72
N GLN A 3 30.22 -10.57 -11.70
CA GLN A 3 30.06 -11.01 -10.31
C GLN A 3 29.01 -10.21 -9.53
N LEU A 4 28.66 -9.02 -9.97
CA LEU A 4 27.66 -8.17 -9.33
C LEU A 4 26.71 -7.59 -10.36
N ARG A 5 25.42 -7.84 -10.18
CA ARG A 5 24.33 -7.14 -10.87
C ARG A 5 23.50 -6.38 -9.85
N LEU A 6 23.33 -5.10 -10.05
CA LEU A 6 22.46 -4.24 -9.24
C LEU A 6 21.38 -3.63 -10.15
N SER A 7 20.14 -3.72 -9.73
CA SER A 7 18.99 -3.10 -10.38
C SER A 7 18.23 -2.27 -9.37
N LEU A 8 17.98 -1.00 -9.72
CA LEU A 8 17.17 -0.08 -8.93
C LEU A 8 16.03 0.44 -9.81
N GLY A 9 14.81 0.30 -9.32
CA GLY A 9 13.59 0.82 -9.95
C GLY A 9 12.82 1.68 -8.95
N ALA A 10 12.35 2.85 -9.39
CA ALA A 10 11.45 3.69 -8.62
C ALA A 10 10.12 3.85 -9.37
N SER A 11 9.02 3.87 -8.63
CA SER A 11 7.69 4.15 -9.17
C SER A 11 6.99 5.17 -8.28
N VAL A 12 6.37 6.17 -8.91
CA VAL A 12 5.52 7.16 -8.25
C VAL A 12 4.23 7.27 -9.04
N ASN A 13 3.10 7.21 -8.36
CA ASN A 13 1.79 7.37 -8.94
C ASN A 13 0.98 8.38 -8.14
N ARG A 14 0.16 9.17 -8.85
CA ARG A 14 -0.88 10.02 -8.28
C ARG A 14 -2.19 9.77 -9.01
N SER A 15 -3.23 9.45 -8.25
CA SER A 15 -4.59 9.26 -8.77
C SER A 15 -5.53 10.22 -8.06
N VAL A 16 -6.44 10.85 -8.84
CA VAL A 16 -7.51 11.70 -8.31
C VAL A 16 -8.80 11.30 -8.99
N GLY A 17 -9.86 11.10 -8.23
CA GLY A 17 -11.17 10.73 -8.76
C GLY A 17 -12.22 10.62 -7.68
N ASP A 18 -13.47 10.47 -8.10
CA ASP A 18 -14.58 10.28 -7.18
C ASP A 18 -14.74 8.80 -6.87
N GLN A 19 -14.86 8.46 -5.59
CA GLN A 19 -15.09 7.09 -5.14
C GLN A 19 -16.29 7.03 -4.21
N TRP A 20 -17.00 5.91 -4.27
CA TRP A 20 -18.06 5.59 -3.32
C TRP A 20 -17.48 5.49 -1.89
N VAL A 21 -18.10 6.20 -0.96
CA VAL A 21 -17.69 6.24 0.44
C VAL A 21 -18.63 5.41 1.31
N THR A 22 -19.92 5.72 1.27
CA THR A 22 -20.91 5.06 2.09
C THR A 22 -22.31 5.24 1.54
N ARG A 23 -23.25 4.48 2.10
CA ARG A 23 -24.69 4.70 1.98
C ARG A 23 -25.22 5.10 3.35
N VAL A 24 -26.08 6.11 3.36
CA VAL A 24 -26.79 6.56 4.54
C VAL A 24 -28.26 6.35 4.29
N ASP A 25 -28.94 5.66 5.18
CA ASP A 25 -30.39 5.44 5.15
C ASP A 25 -31.04 6.37 6.19
N GLN A 26 -31.79 7.34 5.70
CA GLN A 26 -32.73 8.20 6.46
C GLN A 26 -34.13 7.93 5.94
N ASP A 27 -34.89 8.94 5.53
CA ASP A 27 -36.19 8.75 4.86
C ASP A 27 -36.03 8.04 3.50
N GLU A 28 -34.91 8.27 2.82
CA GLU A 28 -34.50 7.59 1.61
C GLU A 28 -33.02 7.18 1.66
N ALA A 29 -32.58 6.38 0.69
CA ALA A 29 -31.20 5.92 0.60
C ALA A 29 -30.31 6.97 -0.12
N HIS A 30 -29.35 7.52 0.60
CA HIS A 30 -28.36 8.47 0.06
C HIS A 30 -27.04 7.77 -0.21
N TYR A 31 -26.54 7.85 -1.43
CA TYR A 31 -25.26 7.31 -1.85
C TYR A 31 -24.21 8.42 -1.87
N ILE A 32 -23.23 8.32 -0.97
CA ILE A 32 -22.22 9.35 -0.76
C ILE A 32 -20.93 8.96 -1.49
N PHE A 33 -20.41 9.88 -2.26
CA PHE A 33 -19.11 9.83 -2.91
C PHE A 33 -18.20 10.88 -2.30
N GLY A 34 -16.90 10.59 -2.28
CA GLY A 34 -15.86 11.55 -1.90
C GLY A 34 -14.81 11.62 -3.00
N ARG A 35 -14.22 12.77 -3.18
CA ARG A 35 -13.07 12.96 -4.06
C ARG A 35 -11.84 12.42 -3.36
N VAL A 36 -11.23 11.39 -3.93
CA VAL A 36 -10.01 10.79 -3.42
C VAL A 36 -8.80 11.36 -4.14
N SER A 37 -7.77 11.74 -3.38
CA SER A 37 -6.45 12.07 -3.88
C SER A 37 -5.45 11.10 -3.28
N GLN A 38 -5.01 10.12 -4.07
CA GLN A 38 -4.09 9.08 -3.64
C GLN A 38 -2.70 9.31 -4.23
N ARG A 39 -1.68 9.13 -3.41
CA ARG A 39 -0.27 9.10 -3.80
C ARG A 39 0.34 7.77 -3.41
N THR A 40 1.13 7.21 -4.31
CA THR A 40 1.82 5.95 -4.08
C THR A 40 3.26 6.06 -4.55
N ALA A 41 4.21 5.61 -3.74
CA ALA A 41 5.61 5.49 -4.15
C ALA A 41 6.18 4.14 -3.71
N ALA A 42 7.06 3.60 -4.52
CA ALA A 42 7.83 2.41 -4.20
C ALA A 42 9.21 2.47 -4.82
N ILE A 43 10.19 1.88 -4.12
CA ILE A 43 11.53 1.61 -4.66
C ILE A 43 11.71 0.10 -4.68
N THR A 44 12.24 -0.43 -5.77
CA THR A 44 12.58 -1.84 -5.89
C THR A 44 14.09 -1.96 -6.12
N THR A 45 14.77 -2.64 -5.22
CA THR A 45 16.19 -2.94 -5.34
C THR A 45 16.37 -4.44 -5.50
N ARG A 46 17.15 -4.85 -6.50
CA ARG A 46 17.61 -6.22 -6.68
C ARG A 46 19.11 -6.25 -6.82
N MET A 47 19.73 -7.16 -6.12
CA MET A 47 21.17 -7.39 -6.19
C MET A 47 21.42 -8.88 -6.33
N ASP A 48 22.18 -9.26 -7.36
CA ASP A 48 22.69 -10.60 -7.57
C ASP A 48 24.22 -10.53 -7.43
N LEU A 49 24.79 -11.24 -6.48
CA LEU A 49 26.22 -11.28 -6.19
C LEU A 49 26.71 -12.72 -6.29
N ALA A 50 27.67 -12.97 -7.17
CA ALA A 50 28.37 -14.23 -7.26
C ALA A 50 29.74 -14.10 -6.58
N PHE A 51 29.89 -14.70 -5.41
CA PHE A 51 31.20 -14.80 -4.72
C PHE A 51 32.13 -15.78 -5.44
N SER A 52 31.53 -16.87 -5.98
CA SER A 52 32.20 -17.86 -6.80
C SER A 52 31.19 -18.47 -7.79
N ARG A 53 31.60 -19.45 -8.58
CA ARG A 53 30.70 -20.22 -9.45
C ARG A 53 29.64 -20.99 -8.64
N ASP A 54 29.98 -21.34 -7.41
CA ASP A 54 29.19 -22.23 -6.56
C ASP A 54 28.49 -21.49 -5.42
N LEU A 55 28.79 -20.19 -5.17
CA LEU A 55 28.22 -19.41 -4.08
C LEU A 55 27.66 -18.09 -4.60
N THR A 56 26.34 -17.93 -4.49
CA THR A 56 25.62 -16.72 -4.92
C THR A 56 24.73 -16.19 -3.80
N LEU A 57 24.55 -14.86 -3.79
CA LEU A 57 23.64 -14.14 -2.93
C LEU A 57 22.71 -13.31 -3.79
N GLU A 58 21.40 -13.47 -3.58
CA GLU A 58 20.36 -12.68 -4.19
C GLU A 58 19.65 -11.86 -3.10
N VAL A 59 19.48 -10.56 -3.35
CA VAL A 59 18.79 -9.66 -2.42
C VAL A 59 17.70 -8.92 -3.17
N TYR A 60 16.52 -8.92 -2.58
CA TYR A 60 15.37 -8.14 -3.01
C TYR A 60 14.88 -7.26 -1.86
N LEU A 61 14.72 -5.95 -2.11
CA LEU A 61 14.20 -4.98 -1.15
C LEU A 61 13.12 -4.14 -1.83
N ARG A 62 12.00 -3.92 -1.14
CA ARG A 62 10.92 -3.09 -1.67
C ARG A 62 10.20 -2.31 -0.55
N PRO A 63 10.62 -1.08 -0.23
CA PRO A 63 9.79 -0.12 0.48
C PRO A 63 8.64 0.38 -0.41
N TYR A 64 7.48 0.55 0.20
CA TYR A 64 6.24 0.98 -0.44
C TYR A 64 5.44 1.87 0.51
N VAL A 65 4.92 2.98 0.01
CA VAL A 65 4.01 3.87 0.74
C VAL A 65 2.85 4.26 -0.17
N SER A 66 1.63 4.18 0.34
CA SER A 66 0.43 4.67 -0.33
C SER A 66 -0.44 5.41 0.67
N ALA A 67 -0.77 6.66 0.38
CA ALA A 67 -1.66 7.45 1.20
C ALA A 67 -2.74 8.12 0.37
N ALA A 68 -3.94 8.27 0.93
CA ALA A 68 -5.05 8.94 0.29
C ALA A 68 -5.82 9.84 1.26
N THR A 69 -6.24 10.99 0.76
CA THR A 69 -7.21 11.88 1.40
C THR A 69 -8.53 11.80 0.65
N TYR A 70 -9.62 11.84 1.41
CA TYR A 70 -10.98 11.98 0.91
C TYR A 70 -11.50 13.35 1.31
N ASP A 71 -11.98 14.10 0.35
CA ASP A 71 -12.58 15.42 0.54
C ASP A 71 -13.75 15.62 -0.44
N SER A 72 -14.37 16.81 -0.46
CA SER A 72 -15.39 17.19 -1.41
C SER A 72 -16.49 16.11 -1.54
N PHE A 73 -17.14 15.82 -0.42
CA PHE A 73 -18.21 14.82 -0.39
C PHE A 73 -19.42 15.27 -1.17
N ARG A 74 -20.04 14.33 -1.90
CA ARG A 74 -21.20 14.54 -2.75
C ARG A 74 -22.20 13.42 -2.60
N ARG A 75 -23.51 13.72 -2.67
CA ARG A 75 -24.56 12.70 -2.78
C ARG A 75 -25.02 12.53 -4.21
N VAL A 76 -25.53 11.36 -4.55
CA VAL A 76 -26.20 11.15 -5.83
C VAL A 76 -27.58 11.80 -5.77
N ALA A 77 -27.84 12.77 -6.67
CA ALA A 77 -29.10 13.50 -6.77
C ALA A 77 -29.92 13.04 -8.00
N ASP A 78 -29.32 13.06 -9.20
CA ASP A 78 -29.97 12.59 -10.45
C ASP A 78 -29.09 11.57 -11.19
N PRO A 79 -29.18 10.27 -10.88
CA PRO A 79 -28.33 9.24 -11.47
C PRO A 79 -28.53 9.08 -12.99
N LEU A 80 -29.64 9.59 -13.53
CA LEU A 80 -29.99 9.44 -14.94
C LEU A 80 -29.61 10.66 -15.77
N SER A 81 -29.11 11.75 -15.17
CA SER A 81 -28.66 12.92 -15.88
C SER A 81 -27.60 12.56 -16.93
N ARG A 82 -27.66 13.21 -18.09
CA ARG A 82 -26.66 13.07 -19.17
C ARG A 82 -25.35 13.78 -18.83
N GLU A 83 -25.44 14.83 -18.04
CA GLU A 83 -24.25 15.57 -17.56
C GLU A 83 -23.74 14.94 -16.27
N TYR A 84 -22.45 14.62 -16.25
CA TYR A 84 -21.84 13.91 -15.12
C TYR A 84 -21.98 14.69 -13.80
N GLU A 85 -21.67 15.98 -13.80
CA GLU A 85 -21.72 16.81 -12.59
C GLU A 85 -23.17 17.00 -12.08
N ALA A 86 -24.16 17.04 -12.95
CA ALA A 86 -25.56 17.12 -12.55
C ALA A 86 -26.12 15.84 -11.88
N ARG A 87 -25.35 14.77 -11.88
CA ARG A 87 -25.70 13.54 -11.14
C ARG A 87 -25.48 13.68 -9.64
N PHE A 88 -24.71 14.66 -9.23
CA PHE A 88 -24.26 14.82 -7.84
C PHE A 88 -24.67 16.18 -7.29
N GLU A 89 -24.83 16.24 -6.00
CA GLU A 89 -24.99 17.44 -5.21
C GLU A 89 -23.88 17.47 -4.16
N ASP A 90 -23.18 18.61 -4.06
CA ASP A 90 -22.11 18.79 -3.10
C ASP A 90 -22.69 18.86 -1.68
N LEU A 91 -21.98 18.25 -0.73
CA LEU A 91 -22.37 18.21 0.67
C LEU A 91 -21.46 19.10 1.50
N ASP A 92 -22.05 19.96 2.32
CA ASP A 92 -21.35 20.68 3.37
C ASP A 92 -21.15 19.74 4.55
N VAL A 93 -19.89 19.40 4.82
CA VAL A 93 -19.52 18.50 5.92
C VAL A 93 -18.72 19.25 6.97
N THR A 94 -18.96 18.93 8.24
CA THR A 94 -18.18 19.42 9.38
C THR A 94 -17.32 18.30 9.92
N ALA A 95 -16.03 18.56 10.12
CA ALA A 95 -15.12 17.57 10.72
C ALA A 95 -15.53 17.25 12.16
N ASP A 96 -15.53 15.98 12.51
CA ASP A 96 -15.81 15.45 13.82
C ASP A 96 -14.84 14.33 14.17
N GLU A 97 -14.86 13.83 15.41
CA GLU A 97 -13.98 12.76 15.85
C GLU A 97 -14.17 11.48 15.01
N GLY A 98 -13.14 11.12 14.28
CA GLY A 98 -13.15 9.92 13.44
C GLY A 98 -13.86 10.07 12.09
N GLY A 99 -14.36 11.27 11.71
CA GLY A 99 -15.05 11.45 10.44
C GLY A 99 -15.62 12.84 10.20
N TYR A 100 -16.83 12.87 9.68
CA TYR A 100 -17.54 14.08 9.29
C TYR A 100 -19.02 13.97 9.63
N ILE A 101 -19.61 15.07 10.06
CA ILE A 101 -21.06 15.23 10.24
C ILE A 101 -21.60 15.97 9.03
N VAL A 102 -22.74 15.51 8.53
CA VAL A 102 -23.45 16.09 7.39
C VAL A 102 -24.95 16.15 7.64
N ASP A 103 -25.59 17.23 7.25
CA ASP A 103 -27.04 17.34 7.12
C ASP A 103 -27.38 17.07 5.64
N LEU A 104 -28.05 15.95 5.36
CA LEU A 104 -28.27 15.50 3.99
C LEU A 104 -29.43 16.18 3.27
N ASP A 105 -30.43 16.65 4.03
CA ASP A 105 -31.68 17.19 3.50
C ASP A 105 -32.02 18.61 3.97
N GLY A 106 -31.17 19.19 4.82
CA GLY A 106 -31.38 20.53 5.41
C GLY A 106 -32.42 20.54 6.54
N SER A 107 -32.82 19.38 7.05
CA SER A 107 -33.80 19.26 8.13
C SER A 107 -33.23 19.59 9.52
N GLY A 108 -31.90 19.63 9.64
CA GLY A 108 -31.17 19.70 10.90
C GLY A 108 -30.86 18.34 11.51
N GLU A 109 -31.34 17.26 10.92
CA GLU A 109 -30.94 15.88 11.30
C GLU A 109 -29.59 15.55 10.64
N THR A 110 -28.61 15.17 11.47
CA THR A 110 -27.26 14.94 10.98
C THR A 110 -26.92 13.45 10.90
N SER A 111 -26.13 13.10 9.88
CA SER A 111 -25.56 11.78 9.67
C SER A 111 -24.03 11.80 9.77
N PHE A 112 -23.44 10.67 10.13
CA PHE A 112 -21.99 10.53 10.28
C PHE A 112 -21.38 9.80 9.07
N ILE A 113 -20.33 10.38 8.51
CA ILE A 113 -19.48 9.78 7.45
C ILE A 113 -18.12 9.46 8.07
N ALA A 114 -17.76 8.19 8.17
CA ALA A 114 -16.48 7.79 8.73
C ALA A 114 -15.30 8.30 7.88
N ASN A 115 -14.21 8.68 8.55
CA ASN A 115 -12.96 9.03 7.90
C ASN A 115 -12.42 7.85 7.08
N ARG A 116 -12.18 8.07 5.79
CA ARG A 116 -11.63 7.08 4.84
C ARG A 116 -10.18 7.38 4.46
N ASN A 117 -9.61 8.45 5.00
CA ASN A 117 -8.20 8.75 4.80
C ASN A 117 -7.34 7.58 5.27
N PHE A 118 -6.27 7.33 4.56
CA PHE A 118 -5.33 6.30 4.96
C PHE A 118 -3.90 6.63 4.59
N ASN A 119 -2.98 6.04 5.34
CA ASN A 119 -1.58 5.89 5.01
C ASN A 119 -1.20 4.43 5.27
N PHE A 120 -0.82 3.74 4.21
CA PHE A 120 -0.35 2.36 4.26
C PHE A 120 1.13 2.31 3.88
N LYS A 121 1.94 1.74 4.76
CA LYS A 121 3.39 1.58 4.60
C LYS A 121 3.73 0.10 4.63
N GLN A 122 4.65 -0.31 3.77
CA GLN A 122 5.09 -1.69 3.72
C GLN A 122 6.58 -1.76 3.32
N PHE A 123 7.32 -2.61 4.00
CA PHE A 123 8.66 -3.03 3.57
C PHE A 123 8.67 -4.54 3.39
N ARG A 124 9.21 -4.98 2.28
CA ARG A 124 9.47 -6.39 2.02
C ARG A 124 10.91 -6.60 1.59
N SER A 125 11.55 -7.57 2.22
CA SER A 125 12.87 -8.02 1.82
C SER A 125 12.92 -9.53 1.67
N ASN A 126 13.82 -9.97 0.80
CA ASN A 126 14.14 -11.38 0.62
C ASN A 126 15.64 -11.50 0.30
N VAL A 127 16.31 -12.32 1.07
CA VAL A 127 17.74 -12.62 0.90
C VAL A 127 17.89 -14.12 0.72
N VAL A 128 18.50 -14.54 -0.38
CA VAL A 128 18.71 -15.94 -0.72
C VAL A 128 20.20 -16.19 -0.93
N LEU A 129 20.78 -17.00 -0.07
CA LEU A 129 22.13 -17.56 -0.24
C LEU A 129 21.99 -18.95 -0.85
N ARG A 130 22.62 -19.17 -2.01
CA ARG A 130 22.74 -20.49 -2.66
C ARG A 130 24.19 -20.91 -2.67
N TRP A 131 24.45 -22.09 -2.13
CA TRP A 131 25.77 -22.69 -2.13
C TRP A 131 25.73 -24.10 -2.67
N GLU A 132 26.44 -24.35 -3.77
CA GLU A 132 26.72 -25.67 -4.32
C GLU A 132 28.01 -26.19 -3.68
N TYR A 133 27.88 -26.83 -2.50
CA TYR A 133 29.04 -27.27 -1.70
C TYR A 133 29.76 -28.49 -2.28
N ARG A 134 29.13 -29.22 -3.23
CA ARG A 134 29.74 -30.21 -4.11
C ARG A 134 28.86 -30.37 -5.36
N PRO A 135 29.41 -30.86 -6.51
CA PRO A 135 28.67 -31.00 -7.75
C PRO A 135 27.32 -31.70 -7.56
N GLY A 136 26.24 -31.03 -7.97
CA GLY A 136 24.86 -31.49 -7.85
C GLY A 136 24.24 -31.41 -6.44
N SER A 137 24.99 -30.97 -5.41
CA SER A 137 24.49 -30.87 -4.03
C SER A 137 24.47 -29.40 -3.58
N THR A 138 23.30 -28.90 -3.20
CA THR A 138 23.09 -27.47 -2.90
C THR A 138 22.46 -27.23 -1.54
N LEU A 139 22.89 -26.16 -0.90
CA LEU A 139 22.28 -25.54 0.28
C LEU A 139 21.67 -24.21 -0.12
N PHE A 140 20.44 -23.96 0.31
CA PHE A 140 19.81 -22.65 0.27
C PHE A 140 19.54 -22.20 1.68
N ALA A 141 19.93 -20.97 2.00
CA ALA A 141 19.50 -20.24 3.18
C ALA A 141 18.70 -19.02 2.73
N VAL A 142 17.47 -18.90 3.20
CA VAL A 142 16.55 -17.83 2.84
C VAL A 142 16.16 -17.07 4.10
N TRP A 143 16.25 -15.76 4.04
CA TRP A 143 15.70 -14.87 5.04
C TRP A 143 14.74 -13.90 4.36
N SER A 144 13.50 -13.91 4.79
CA SER A 144 12.45 -12.97 4.35
C SER A 144 12.01 -12.13 5.53
N GLN A 145 11.90 -10.83 5.33
CA GLN A 145 11.37 -9.90 6.34
C GLN A 145 10.23 -9.09 5.75
N GLY A 146 9.14 -8.99 6.51
CA GLY A 146 8.00 -8.11 6.24
C GLY A 146 7.79 -7.14 7.37
N ARG A 147 7.40 -5.91 7.03
CA ARG A 147 6.87 -4.90 7.96
C ARG A 147 5.71 -4.20 7.27
N GLU A 148 4.67 -3.90 8.01
CA GLU A 148 3.56 -3.10 7.48
C GLU A 148 2.91 -2.31 8.61
N HIS A 149 2.39 -1.16 8.24
CA HIS A 149 1.64 -0.30 9.15
C HIS A 149 0.53 0.43 8.40
N PHE A 150 -0.60 0.61 9.08
CA PHE A 150 -1.77 1.32 8.56
C PHE A 150 -2.21 2.39 9.55
N GLU A 151 -2.42 3.61 9.05
CA GLU A 151 -2.94 4.75 9.81
C GLU A 151 -4.11 5.39 9.07
N GLN A 152 -5.07 5.95 9.80
CA GLN A 152 -6.17 6.72 9.22
C GLN A 152 -5.80 8.20 9.00
N THR A 153 -4.60 8.44 8.47
CA THR A 153 -4.14 9.76 8.07
C THR A 153 -3.97 9.81 6.56
N GLY A 154 -4.19 10.91 5.91
CA GLY A 154 -3.93 11.02 4.46
C GLY A 154 -2.55 11.58 4.15
N GLN A 155 -1.67 11.69 5.14
CA GLN A 155 -0.37 12.33 5.02
C GLN A 155 0.59 11.42 4.25
N PHE A 156 1.23 11.97 3.23
CA PHE A 156 2.20 11.29 2.42
C PHE A 156 3.56 12.00 2.51
N ASP A 157 4.49 11.39 3.22
CA ASP A 157 5.91 11.70 3.18
C ASP A 157 6.70 10.39 3.09
N PHE A 158 7.41 10.18 1.98
CA PHE A 158 8.05 8.88 1.74
C PHE A 158 9.18 8.59 2.74
N GLY A 159 9.95 9.62 3.12
CA GLY A 159 11.06 9.51 4.08
C GLY A 159 10.55 9.21 5.49
N ASP A 160 9.73 10.11 6.03
CA ASP A 160 9.18 9.98 7.38
C ASP A 160 8.34 8.71 7.54
N ASN A 161 7.61 8.32 6.47
CA ASN A 161 6.82 7.09 6.49
C ASN A 161 7.70 5.83 6.53
N LEU A 162 8.88 5.85 5.92
CA LEU A 162 9.81 4.72 6.04
C LEU A 162 10.46 4.68 7.41
N ASP A 163 10.87 5.84 7.96
CA ASP A 163 11.49 5.90 9.28
C ASP A 163 10.55 5.31 10.34
N THR A 164 9.29 5.76 10.36
CA THR A 164 8.27 5.22 11.28
C THR A 164 7.94 3.75 11.01
N LEU A 165 8.02 3.27 9.77
CA LEU A 165 7.79 1.86 9.45
C LEU A 165 8.89 0.95 10.02
N PHE A 166 10.14 1.44 10.10
CA PHE A 166 11.24 0.64 10.64
C PHE A 166 11.21 0.53 12.16
N ASP A 167 10.42 1.36 12.86
CA ASP A 167 10.11 1.22 14.29
C ASP A 167 9.07 0.11 14.55
N GLU A 168 8.29 -0.29 13.54
CA GLU A 168 7.29 -1.36 13.67
C GLU A 168 7.94 -2.75 13.77
N PRO A 169 7.29 -3.70 14.46
CA PRO A 169 7.75 -5.09 14.52
C PRO A 169 7.95 -5.69 13.14
N ALA A 170 8.99 -6.49 12.99
CA ALA A 170 9.26 -7.24 11.78
C ALA A 170 8.73 -8.68 11.88
N ASP A 171 8.13 -9.14 10.80
CA ASP A 171 7.86 -10.57 10.58
C ASP A 171 9.05 -11.17 9.84
N ASP A 172 9.83 -11.99 10.54
CA ASP A 172 11.03 -12.63 10.01
C ASP A 172 10.78 -14.12 9.76
N VAL A 173 11.11 -14.58 8.56
CA VAL A 173 11.05 -15.99 8.17
C VAL A 173 12.42 -16.46 7.73
N PHE A 174 12.93 -17.48 8.40
CA PHE A 174 14.17 -18.17 8.03
C PHE A 174 13.88 -19.57 7.52
N MET A 175 14.42 -19.90 6.34
CA MET A 175 14.27 -21.22 5.73
C MET A 175 15.64 -21.74 5.29
N VAL A 176 15.90 -23.02 5.55
CA VAL A 176 17.06 -23.72 5.02
C VAL A 176 16.59 -24.92 4.23
N LYS A 177 17.04 -25.03 2.98
CA LYS A 177 16.79 -26.16 2.10
C LYS A 177 18.11 -26.82 1.73
N PHE A 178 18.19 -28.13 1.91
CA PHE A 178 19.36 -28.94 1.62
C PHE A 178 19.02 -29.99 0.57
N ASN A 179 19.79 -30.04 -0.53
CA ASN A 179 19.73 -31.07 -1.54
C ASN A 179 21.06 -31.80 -1.60
N TYR A 180 21.01 -33.12 -1.60
CA TYR A 180 22.19 -33.96 -1.75
C TYR A 180 22.06 -34.88 -2.96
N TRP A 181 23.05 -34.83 -3.87
CA TRP A 181 23.11 -35.71 -5.03
C TRP A 181 23.91 -36.95 -4.69
N LEU A 182 23.27 -38.12 -4.80
CA LEU A 182 23.90 -39.41 -4.72
C LEU A 182 24.25 -39.89 -6.14
N ASN A 183 25.53 -40.04 -6.40
CA ASN A 183 25.98 -40.73 -7.65
C ASN A 183 26.28 -42.17 -7.29
N PRO A 184 25.46 -43.17 -7.71
CA PRO A 184 25.66 -44.58 -7.43
C PRO A 184 26.91 -45.12 -8.12
#